data_ac69edf8b30a796134474b6368cc4f59
#
_entry.id   ac69edf8b30a796134474b6368cc4f59
#
_cell.length_a   1.000
_cell.length_b   1.000
_cell.length_c   1.000
_cell.angle_alpha   90.00
_cell.angle_beta   90.00
_cell.angle_gamma   90.00
#
_symmetry.space_group_name_H-M   'P 1'
#
loop_
_entity.id
_entity.type
_entity.pdbx_description
1 polymer ?
#
loop_
_entity_poly.entity_id
_entity_poly.type
_entity_poly.pdbx_seq_one_letter_code
_entity_poly.pdbx_strand_id
1 'polypeptide(L)'
;MQAQVLVVAPIPRLAEEVRRVIAEQFRGQEERFTVVEADLREAEALVARGGAEGYEVVVSRGGTAELLERLLDIPVVHIQVSLTDILRAVRTVEATGTVRHVGVSGFPNMIYGCTELSDLLPIEVTPIEIHSAEEAEEKLRAGASAGVDVIVGDAVSVRIARSCGMCATAIDSGLQAIHQALGAASLIAFARGQDELKTNLLRGVVDKSQDGIVAVNAAGEITLFNPEAERIFQRARYEVMGRRLTALCADIARPQRTDEERIVHLHQKQYLVKRTPVTVRGAAYGSIYRVQSISEVQRIERTIRKKLADRGLVA
;
A
#
# COMPACT_ATOMS: atom_id res chain seq x y z
N MET A 1 2.68 0.20 -16.39
CA MET A 1 2.25 -0.94 -15.55
C MET A 1 0.84 -0.65 -15.09
N GLN A 2 -0.08 -1.59 -15.24
CA GLN A 2 -1.42 -1.45 -14.67
C GLN A 2 -1.33 -1.83 -13.18
N ALA A 3 -1.87 -1.00 -12.32
CA ALA A 3 -1.90 -1.23 -10.87
C ALA A 3 -2.66 -2.53 -10.55
N GLN A 4 -2.06 -3.42 -9.77
CA GLN A 4 -2.56 -4.77 -9.50
C GLN A 4 -3.20 -4.86 -8.12
N VAL A 5 -4.36 -5.51 -8.06
CA VAL A 5 -5.14 -5.75 -6.85
C VAL A 5 -5.20 -7.25 -6.58
N LEU A 6 -4.76 -7.69 -5.41
CA LEU A 6 -4.93 -9.07 -4.96
C LEU A 6 -6.18 -9.17 -4.11
N VAL A 7 -7.10 -10.06 -4.46
CA VAL A 7 -8.28 -10.38 -3.64
C VAL A 7 -8.07 -11.75 -3.00
N VAL A 8 -8.00 -11.79 -1.68
CA VAL A 8 -7.89 -13.01 -0.89
C VAL A 8 -9.25 -13.31 -0.28
N ALA A 9 -9.96 -14.26 -0.86
CA ALA A 9 -11.30 -14.65 -0.44
C ALA A 9 -11.26 -15.84 0.53
N PRO A 10 -11.70 -15.68 1.80
CA PRO A 10 -11.62 -16.75 2.79
C PRO A 10 -12.60 -17.92 2.57
N ILE A 11 -13.53 -17.78 1.66
CA ILE A 11 -14.50 -18.83 1.29
C ILE A 11 -14.75 -18.83 -0.23
N PRO A 12 -14.98 -20.01 -0.86
CA PRO A 12 -15.20 -20.14 -2.30
C PRO A 12 -16.34 -19.27 -2.81
N ARG A 13 -17.46 -19.22 -2.08
CA ARG A 13 -18.61 -18.40 -2.47
C ARG A 13 -18.28 -16.91 -2.61
N LEU A 14 -17.48 -16.35 -1.69
CA LEU A 14 -17.03 -14.97 -1.80
C LEU A 14 -16.15 -14.76 -3.05
N ALA A 15 -15.28 -15.73 -3.35
CA ALA A 15 -14.47 -15.67 -4.56
C ALA A 15 -15.31 -15.65 -5.83
N GLU A 16 -16.37 -16.43 -5.89
CA GLU A 16 -17.32 -16.45 -7.02
C GLU A 16 -18.04 -15.10 -7.16
N GLU A 17 -18.55 -14.56 -6.05
CA GLU A 17 -19.24 -13.26 -6.03
C GLU A 17 -18.28 -12.11 -6.41
N VAL A 18 -17.03 -12.14 -5.94
CA VAL A 18 -16.00 -11.18 -6.36
C VAL A 18 -15.71 -11.27 -7.85
N ARG A 19 -15.48 -12.47 -8.39
CA ARG A 19 -15.26 -12.66 -9.85
C ARG A 19 -16.44 -12.16 -10.65
N ARG A 20 -17.67 -12.39 -10.18
CA ARG A 20 -18.89 -11.88 -10.81
C ARG A 20 -18.93 -10.34 -10.81
N VAL A 21 -18.68 -9.69 -9.68
CA VAL A 21 -18.65 -8.23 -9.59
C VAL A 21 -17.57 -7.64 -10.50
N ILE A 22 -16.38 -8.27 -10.56
CA ILE A 22 -15.30 -7.86 -11.46
C ILE A 22 -15.78 -7.91 -12.91
N ALA A 23 -16.36 -9.03 -13.36
CA ALA A 23 -16.82 -9.21 -14.73
C ALA A 23 -17.96 -8.27 -15.13
N GLU A 24 -18.87 -7.94 -14.20
CA GLU A 24 -20.02 -7.09 -14.46
C GLU A 24 -19.69 -5.59 -14.40
N GLN A 25 -18.85 -5.18 -13.43
CA GLN A 25 -18.70 -3.76 -13.07
C GLN A 25 -17.30 -3.18 -13.34
N PHE A 26 -16.28 -4.01 -13.59
CA PHE A 26 -14.94 -3.57 -13.92
C PHE A 26 -14.50 -4.01 -15.32
N ARG A 27 -15.44 -3.95 -16.29
CA ARG A 27 -15.21 -4.36 -17.68
C ARG A 27 -14.02 -3.66 -18.31
N GLY A 28 -13.13 -4.44 -18.93
CA GLY A 28 -11.89 -3.96 -19.54
C GLY A 28 -10.78 -3.66 -18.54
N GLN A 29 -10.98 -3.99 -17.26
CA GLN A 29 -9.99 -3.86 -16.20
C GLN A 29 -9.83 -5.17 -15.39
N GLU A 30 -10.42 -6.25 -15.86
CA GLU A 30 -10.46 -7.56 -15.17
C GLU A 30 -9.05 -8.06 -14.86
N GLU A 31 -8.10 -7.84 -15.77
CA GLU A 31 -6.69 -8.25 -15.62
C GLU A 31 -5.96 -7.56 -14.45
N ARG A 32 -6.56 -6.51 -13.89
CA ARG A 32 -6.01 -5.82 -12.72
C ARG A 32 -6.27 -6.57 -11.41
N PHE A 33 -7.19 -7.51 -11.41
CA PHE A 33 -7.62 -8.24 -10.23
C PHE A 33 -7.18 -9.70 -10.30
N THR A 34 -6.47 -10.13 -9.28
CA THR A 34 -6.18 -11.56 -9.07
C THR A 34 -6.98 -12.04 -7.87
N VAL A 35 -7.82 -13.06 -8.07
CA VAL A 35 -8.67 -13.61 -7.01
C VAL A 35 -8.14 -14.96 -6.58
N VAL A 36 -7.75 -15.07 -5.31
CA VAL A 36 -7.23 -16.28 -4.68
C VAL A 36 -8.16 -16.69 -3.54
N GLU A 37 -8.44 -17.98 -3.44
CA GLU A 37 -9.17 -18.56 -2.32
C GLU A 37 -8.15 -18.97 -1.26
N ALA A 38 -8.22 -18.33 -0.08
CA ALA A 38 -7.36 -18.66 1.04
C ALA A 38 -7.99 -18.22 2.37
N ASP A 39 -8.10 -19.14 3.31
CA ASP A 39 -8.50 -18.84 4.68
C ASP A 39 -7.31 -18.32 5.51
N LEU A 40 -7.46 -18.15 6.83
CA LEU A 40 -6.41 -17.63 7.71
C LEU A 40 -5.05 -18.33 7.53
N ARG A 41 -5.00 -19.66 7.53
CA ARG A 41 -3.76 -20.44 7.41
C ARG A 41 -3.17 -20.40 6.01
N GLU A 42 -4.04 -20.50 5.03
CA GLU A 42 -3.64 -20.47 3.62
C GLU A 42 -3.16 -19.07 3.21
N ALA A 43 -3.77 -18.01 3.76
CA ALA A 43 -3.35 -16.63 3.54
C ALA A 43 -1.97 -16.35 4.16
N GLU A 44 -1.69 -16.87 5.36
CA GLU A 44 -0.36 -16.80 5.96
C GLU A 44 0.68 -17.51 5.09
N ALA A 45 0.37 -18.72 4.62
CA ALA A 45 1.25 -19.48 3.73
C ALA A 45 1.43 -18.78 2.36
N LEU A 46 0.41 -18.09 1.84
CA LEU A 46 0.47 -17.29 0.63
C LEU A 46 1.49 -16.16 0.78
N VAL A 47 1.39 -15.39 1.87
CA VAL A 47 2.32 -14.29 2.16
C VAL A 47 3.75 -14.81 2.36
N ALA A 48 3.93 -15.87 3.12
CA ALA A 48 5.25 -16.47 3.38
C ALA A 48 5.98 -16.94 2.09
N ARG A 49 5.24 -17.24 1.03
CA ARG A 49 5.77 -17.62 -0.29
C ARG A 49 5.94 -16.44 -1.25
N GLY A 50 5.78 -15.20 -0.80
CA GLY A 50 5.84 -14.01 -1.64
C GLY A 50 4.61 -13.81 -2.53
N GLY A 51 3.49 -14.47 -2.26
CA GLY A 51 2.29 -14.43 -3.11
C GLY A 51 1.58 -13.08 -3.16
N ALA A 52 2.00 -12.12 -2.33
CA ALA A 52 1.52 -10.73 -2.38
C ALA A 52 2.51 -9.78 -3.06
N GLU A 53 3.68 -10.26 -3.52
CA GLU A 53 4.65 -9.43 -4.22
C GLU A 53 4.13 -8.94 -5.58
N GLY A 54 4.37 -7.67 -5.87
CA GLY A 54 3.94 -7.04 -7.12
C GLY A 54 2.50 -6.52 -7.12
N TYR A 55 1.76 -6.66 -6.00
CA TYR A 55 0.46 -6.04 -5.83
C TYR A 55 0.58 -4.74 -5.02
N GLU A 56 -0.21 -3.72 -5.38
CA GLU A 56 -0.24 -2.43 -4.68
C GLU A 56 -1.22 -2.42 -3.49
N VAL A 57 -2.20 -3.32 -3.50
CA VAL A 57 -3.25 -3.40 -2.49
C VAL A 57 -3.83 -4.81 -2.43
N VAL A 58 -4.23 -5.22 -1.24
CA VAL A 58 -4.96 -6.47 -1.01
C VAL A 58 -6.40 -6.16 -0.61
N VAL A 59 -7.34 -7.00 -1.05
CA VAL A 59 -8.75 -6.96 -0.61
C VAL A 59 -9.05 -8.27 0.08
N SER A 60 -9.62 -8.22 1.28
CA SER A 60 -10.06 -9.43 1.98
C SER A 60 -11.20 -9.13 2.96
N ARG A 61 -11.61 -10.09 3.78
CA ARG A 61 -12.70 -9.96 4.73
C ARG A 61 -12.38 -10.60 6.08
N GLY A 62 -12.95 -9.99 7.15
CA GLY A 62 -12.93 -10.55 8.50
C GLY A 62 -11.53 -10.79 9.02
N GLY A 63 -11.34 -11.87 9.77
CA GLY A 63 -10.05 -12.20 10.37
C GLY A 63 -8.92 -12.44 9.36
N THR A 64 -9.22 -12.86 8.13
CA THR A 64 -8.20 -12.99 7.08
C THR A 64 -7.68 -11.61 6.67
N ALA A 65 -8.53 -10.59 6.57
CA ALA A 65 -8.10 -9.22 6.30
C ALA A 65 -7.24 -8.66 7.44
N GLU A 66 -7.64 -8.86 8.70
CA GLU A 66 -6.85 -8.43 9.87
C GLU A 66 -5.49 -9.13 9.98
N LEU A 67 -5.43 -10.42 9.60
CA LEU A 67 -4.17 -11.14 9.51
C LEU A 67 -3.25 -10.54 8.45
N LEU A 68 -3.78 -10.29 7.25
CA LEU A 68 -3.04 -9.73 6.13
C LEU A 68 -2.54 -8.30 6.42
N GLU A 69 -3.31 -7.46 7.13
CA GLU A 69 -2.87 -6.14 7.59
C GLU A 69 -1.63 -6.20 8.50
N ARG A 70 -1.52 -7.25 9.31
CA ARG A 70 -0.37 -7.44 10.21
C ARG A 70 0.86 -7.99 9.51
N LEU A 71 0.67 -8.74 8.41
CA LEU A 71 1.76 -9.43 7.70
C LEU A 71 2.31 -8.64 6.51
N LEU A 72 1.57 -7.66 5.98
CA LEU A 72 1.90 -6.96 4.75
C LEU A 72 2.17 -5.48 4.98
N ASP A 73 3.14 -4.93 4.28
CA ASP A 73 3.43 -3.49 4.23
C ASP A 73 2.57 -2.72 3.20
N ILE A 74 1.73 -3.44 2.44
CA ILE A 74 0.79 -2.84 1.49
C ILE A 74 -0.61 -2.72 2.10
N PRO A 75 -1.42 -1.72 1.70
CA PRO A 75 -2.75 -1.53 2.24
C PRO A 75 -3.65 -2.74 2.03
N VAL A 76 -4.46 -3.04 3.05
CA VAL A 76 -5.52 -4.05 2.96
C VAL A 76 -6.88 -3.35 3.04
N VAL A 77 -7.73 -3.60 2.06
CA VAL A 77 -9.10 -3.09 2.01
C VAL A 77 -10.05 -4.19 2.46
N HIS A 78 -10.85 -3.88 3.47
CA HIS A 78 -11.83 -4.84 4.01
C HIS A 78 -13.12 -4.81 3.21
N ILE A 79 -13.61 -5.99 2.78
CA ILE A 79 -14.99 -6.16 2.34
C ILE A 79 -15.84 -6.11 3.60
N GLN A 80 -16.55 -5.00 3.79
CA GLN A 80 -17.37 -4.76 4.97
C GLN A 80 -18.59 -5.70 4.99
N VAL A 81 -18.93 -6.18 6.18
CA VAL A 81 -20.23 -6.82 6.45
C VAL A 81 -21.16 -5.74 6.96
N SER A 82 -22.26 -5.54 6.27
CA SER A 82 -23.27 -4.58 6.70
C SER A 82 -24.25 -5.22 7.68
N LEU A 83 -24.90 -4.39 8.51
CA LEU A 83 -25.99 -4.84 9.36
C LEU A 83 -27.12 -5.51 8.56
N THR A 84 -27.33 -5.07 7.31
CA THR A 84 -28.29 -5.70 6.37
C THR A 84 -27.87 -7.12 5.99
N ASP A 85 -26.59 -7.41 5.89
CA ASP A 85 -26.09 -8.76 5.57
C ASP A 85 -26.30 -9.69 6.76
N ILE A 86 -26.02 -9.20 7.98
CA ILE A 86 -26.31 -9.91 9.23
C ILE A 86 -27.82 -10.17 9.34
N LEU A 87 -28.65 -9.12 9.17
CA LEU A 87 -30.11 -9.24 9.19
C LEU A 87 -30.62 -10.30 8.22
N ARG A 88 -30.09 -10.33 6.99
CA ARG A 88 -30.48 -11.31 5.97
C ARG A 88 -30.12 -12.73 6.42
N ALA A 89 -28.94 -12.94 6.98
CA ALA A 89 -28.52 -14.23 7.49
C ALA A 89 -29.38 -14.69 8.68
N VAL A 90 -29.64 -13.79 9.62
CA VAL A 90 -30.53 -14.05 10.78
C VAL A 90 -31.96 -14.35 10.34
N ARG A 91 -32.51 -13.59 9.39
CA ARG A 91 -33.85 -13.85 8.83
C ARG A 91 -33.96 -15.20 8.10
N THR A 92 -32.90 -15.63 7.44
CA THR A 92 -32.88 -16.95 6.79
C THR A 92 -33.01 -18.07 7.81
N VAL A 93 -32.45 -17.90 9.00
CA VAL A 93 -32.52 -18.85 10.08
C VAL A 93 -33.87 -18.76 10.81
N GLU A 94 -34.36 -17.56 11.08
CA GLU A 94 -35.68 -17.31 11.70
C GLU A 94 -36.79 -17.98 10.88
N ALA A 95 -36.72 -17.90 9.56
CA ALA A 95 -37.73 -18.49 8.67
C ALA A 95 -37.92 -20.01 8.83
N THR A 96 -36.99 -20.70 9.49
CA THR A 96 -37.14 -22.13 9.84
C THR A 96 -38.20 -22.36 10.96
N GLY A 97 -38.58 -21.31 11.70
CA GLY A 97 -39.62 -21.32 12.74
C GLY A 97 -39.23 -22.01 14.03
N THR A 98 -38.01 -22.52 14.16
CA THR A 98 -37.55 -23.28 15.34
C THR A 98 -36.57 -22.51 16.21
N VAL A 99 -36.01 -21.41 15.71
CA VAL A 99 -34.94 -20.63 16.36
C VAL A 99 -35.53 -19.45 17.13
N ARG A 100 -35.13 -19.31 18.37
CA ARG A 100 -35.51 -18.19 19.24
C ARG A 100 -34.32 -17.34 19.67
N HIS A 101 -33.13 -17.91 19.72
CA HIS A 101 -31.92 -17.25 20.17
C HIS A 101 -30.78 -17.51 19.16
N VAL A 102 -30.31 -16.43 18.57
CA VAL A 102 -29.22 -16.45 17.57
C VAL A 102 -27.95 -15.86 18.15
N GLY A 103 -26.86 -16.62 18.09
CA GLY A 103 -25.51 -16.07 18.36
C GLY A 103 -24.91 -15.51 17.06
N VAL A 104 -24.62 -14.21 17.01
CA VAL A 104 -23.89 -13.61 15.90
C VAL A 104 -22.41 -13.59 16.25
N SER A 105 -21.63 -14.44 15.58
CA SER A 105 -20.21 -14.66 15.90
C SER A 105 -19.28 -14.22 14.77
N GLY A 106 -18.21 -13.54 15.16
CA GLY A 106 -17.17 -13.08 14.26
C GLY A 106 -16.20 -12.12 14.91
N PHE A 107 -15.25 -11.64 14.10
CA PHE A 107 -14.36 -10.57 14.54
C PHE A 107 -15.14 -9.26 14.76
N PRO A 108 -14.67 -8.36 15.67
CA PRO A 108 -15.43 -7.15 16.03
C PRO A 108 -15.85 -6.29 14.84
N ASN A 109 -15.00 -6.19 13.82
CA ASN A 109 -15.27 -5.45 12.59
C ASN A 109 -16.39 -6.05 11.72
N MET A 110 -16.78 -7.30 11.96
CA MET A 110 -17.84 -7.99 11.23
C MET A 110 -19.19 -7.99 11.92
N ILE A 111 -19.23 -7.95 13.25
CA ILE A 111 -20.47 -8.10 14.03
C ILE A 111 -20.92 -6.80 14.71
N TYR A 112 -20.27 -5.67 14.36
CA TYR A 112 -20.61 -4.37 14.92
C TYR A 112 -22.09 -4.02 14.71
N GLY A 113 -22.75 -3.60 15.78
CA GLY A 113 -24.16 -3.19 15.77
C GLY A 113 -25.19 -4.33 15.71
N CYS A 114 -24.77 -5.60 15.73
CA CYS A 114 -25.73 -6.72 15.63
C CYS A 114 -26.72 -6.81 16.80
N THR A 115 -26.39 -6.24 17.98
CA THR A 115 -27.29 -6.17 19.12
C THR A 115 -28.58 -5.39 18.83
N GLU A 116 -28.52 -4.39 17.95
CA GLU A 116 -29.70 -3.61 17.54
C GLU A 116 -30.75 -4.46 16.80
N LEU A 117 -30.35 -5.64 16.29
CA LEU A 117 -31.28 -6.54 15.63
C LEU A 117 -32.28 -7.18 16.56
N SER A 118 -32.00 -7.33 17.86
CA SER A 118 -32.95 -7.83 18.85
C SER A 118 -34.16 -6.91 19.00
N ASP A 119 -34.01 -5.61 18.76
CA ASP A 119 -35.12 -4.63 18.80
C ASP A 119 -36.00 -4.70 17.54
N LEU A 120 -35.48 -5.27 16.47
CA LEU A 120 -36.14 -5.33 15.16
C LEU A 120 -36.75 -6.70 14.82
N LEU A 121 -36.36 -7.75 15.56
CA LEU A 121 -36.74 -9.13 15.30
C LEU A 121 -37.37 -9.77 16.52
N PRO A 122 -38.33 -10.71 16.34
CA PRO A 122 -38.97 -11.43 17.43
C PRO A 122 -38.08 -12.56 17.98
N ILE A 123 -36.76 -12.41 17.91
CA ILE A 123 -35.76 -13.38 18.36
C ILE A 123 -34.66 -12.64 19.13
N GLU A 124 -34.03 -13.34 20.06
CA GLU A 124 -32.87 -12.82 20.79
C GLU A 124 -31.61 -12.93 19.94
N VAL A 125 -30.81 -11.86 19.89
CA VAL A 125 -29.54 -11.81 19.16
C VAL A 125 -28.42 -11.47 20.13
N THR A 126 -27.46 -12.40 20.30
CA THR A 126 -26.32 -12.22 21.20
C THR A 126 -25.02 -12.15 20.40
N PRO A 127 -24.20 -11.10 20.53
CA PRO A 127 -22.89 -11.04 19.92
C PRO A 127 -21.92 -12.01 20.60
N ILE A 128 -21.13 -12.72 19.80
CA ILE A 128 -20.03 -13.59 20.25
C ILE A 128 -18.76 -13.12 19.57
N GLU A 129 -18.08 -12.15 20.17
CA GLU A 129 -16.84 -11.60 19.62
C GLU A 129 -15.70 -12.60 19.76
N ILE A 130 -14.98 -12.84 18.66
CA ILE A 130 -13.77 -13.65 18.59
C ILE A 130 -12.60 -12.79 18.07
N HIS A 131 -11.41 -13.00 18.65
CA HIS A 131 -10.20 -12.29 18.23
C HIS A 131 -9.15 -13.24 17.65
N SER A 132 -9.35 -14.53 17.85
CA SER A 132 -8.51 -15.59 17.26
C SER A 132 -9.31 -16.88 17.05
N ALA A 133 -8.78 -17.77 16.21
CA ALA A 133 -9.40 -19.08 16.00
C ALA A 133 -9.32 -19.98 17.24
N GLU A 134 -8.31 -19.76 18.10
CA GLU A 134 -8.06 -20.56 19.31
C GLU A 134 -9.13 -20.30 20.37
N GLU A 135 -9.57 -19.05 20.56
CA GLU A 135 -10.61 -18.69 21.53
C GLU A 135 -12.04 -18.95 21.04
N ALA A 136 -12.20 -19.11 19.72
CA ALA A 136 -13.51 -19.23 19.10
C ALA A 136 -14.29 -20.44 19.63
N GLU A 137 -13.64 -21.60 19.82
CA GLU A 137 -14.30 -22.80 20.31
C GLU A 137 -14.88 -22.61 21.72
N GLU A 138 -14.11 -22.03 22.63
CA GLU A 138 -14.53 -21.76 23.99
C GLU A 138 -15.74 -20.80 24.04
N LYS A 139 -15.64 -19.70 23.31
CA LYS A 139 -16.70 -18.68 23.25
C LYS A 139 -17.98 -19.21 22.62
N LEU A 140 -17.88 -20.00 21.55
CA LEU A 140 -19.04 -20.61 20.91
C LEU A 140 -19.72 -21.64 21.81
N ARG A 141 -18.96 -22.47 22.52
CA ARG A 141 -19.49 -23.43 23.51
C ARG A 141 -20.18 -22.71 24.69
N ALA A 142 -19.59 -21.59 25.14
CA ALA A 142 -20.24 -20.75 26.19
C ALA A 142 -21.57 -20.18 25.68
N GLY A 143 -21.65 -19.71 24.43
CA GLY A 143 -22.88 -19.26 23.79
C GLY A 143 -23.94 -20.36 23.73
N ALA A 144 -23.57 -21.57 23.32
CA ALA A 144 -24.46 -22.72 23.31
C ALA A 144 -24.99 -23.05 24.72
N SER A 145 -24.12 -22.97 25.73
CA SER A 145 -24.51 -23.18 27.13
C SER A 145 -25.44 -22.10 27.67
N ALA A 146 -25.40 -20.90 27.08
CA ALA A 146 -26.29 -19.76 27.36
C ALA A 146 -27.63 -19.83 26.60
N GLY A 147 -27.88 -20.91 25.84
CA GLY A 147 -29.14 -21.13 25.15
C GLY A 147 -29.20 -20.62 23.73
N VAL A 148 -28.06 -20.35 23.09
CA VAL A 148 -27.99 -20.02 21.65
C VAL A 148 -28.34 -21.26 20.82
N ASP A 149 -29.37 -21.14 19.99
CA ASP A 149 -29.89 -22.23 19.14
C ASP A 149 -29.05 -22.41 17.88
N VAL A 150 -28.55 -21.31 17.31
CA VAL A 150 -27.81 -21.30 16.04
C VAL A 150 -26.77 -20.18 16.00
N ILE A 151 -25.65 -20.45 15.38
CA ILE A 151 -24.60 -19.47 15.14
C ILE A 151 -24.75 -18.90 13.71
N VAL A 152 -24.79 -17.59 13.64
CA VAL A 152 -24.69 -16.82 12.38
C VAL A 152 -23.35 -16.09 12.44
N GLY A 153 -22.43 -16.36 11.51
CA GLY A 153 -21.08 -15.83 11.69
C GLY A 153 -20.19 -15.86 10.43
N ASP A 154 -18.93 -15.54 10.65
CA ASP A 154 -17.90 -15.61 9.63
C ASP A 154 -17.50 -17.08 9.32
N ALA A 155 -16.59 -17.26 8.35
CA ALA A 155 -16.13 -18.59 7.95
C ALA A 155 -15.47 -19.37 9.09
N VAL A 156 -14.73 -18.69 9.97
CA VAL A 156 -14.01 -19.30 11.10
C VAL A 156 -15.04 -19.76 12.13
N SER A 157 -15.92 -18.88 12.55
CA SER A 157 -17.00 -19.16 13.51
C SER A 157 -17.89 -20.32 13.06
N VAL A 158 -18.32 -20.30 11.80
CA VAL A 158 -19.19 -21.35 11.22
C VAL A 158 -18.48 -22.70 11.17
N ARG A 159 -17.22 -22.74 10.78
CA ARG A 159 -16.41 -23.97 10.72
C ARG A 159 -16.29 -24.58 12.13
N ILE A 160 -15.90 -23.77 13.11
CA ILE A 160 -15.70 -24.21 14.50
C ILE A 160 -17.03 -24.61 15.13
N ALA A 161 -18.10 -23.83 14.97
CA ALA A 161 -19.42 -24.16 15.48
C ALA A 161 -19.90 -25.53 14.97
N ARG A 162 -19.75 -25.78 13.67
CA ARG A 162 -20.10 -27.07 13.05
C ARG A 162 -19.25 -28.23 13.57
N SER A 163 -17.94 -28.02 13.78
CA SER A 163 -17.08 -29.05 14.37
C SER A 163 -17.46 -29.37 15.82
N CYS A 164 -18.07 -28.44 16.53
CA CYS A 164 -18.64 -28.62 17.86
C CYS A 164 -20.07 -29.19 17.86
N GLY A 165 -20.62 -29.54 16.69
CA GLY A 165 -21.99 -30.08 16.57
C GLY A 165 -23.10 -29.05 16.64
N MET A 166 -22.77 -27.75 16.55
CA MET A 166 -23.74 -26.65 16.55
C MET A 166 -24.29 -26.36 15.14
N CYS A 167 -25.55 -25.93 15.06
CA CYS A 167 -26.09 -25.38 13.84
C CYS A 167 -25.41 -24.03 13.55
N ALA A 168 -24.96 -23.84 12.32
CA ALA A 168 -24.30 -22.59 11.95
C ALA A 168 -24.52 -22.20 10.47
N THR A 169 -24.70 -20.90 10.24
CA THR A 169 -24.91 -20.29 8.91
C THR A 169 -23.92 -19.14 8.73
N ALA A 170 -23.34 -19.06 7.53
CA ALA A 170 -22.39 -17.99 7.20
C ALA A 170 -23.12 -16.67 6.87
N ILE A 171 -22.52 -15.56 7.26
CA ILE A 171 -22.91 -14.23 6.80
C ILE A 171 -22.30 -14.03 5.42
N ASP A 172 -23.11 -13.84 4.40
CA ASP A 172 -22.66 -13.48 3.07
C ASP A 172 -22.52 -11.96 2.95
N SER A 173 -21.46 -11.49 2.30
CA SER A 173 -21.35 -10.06 1.98
C SER A 173 -22.21 -9.71 0.76
N GLY A 174 -22.91 -8.57 0.87
CA GLY A 174 -23.68 -8.08 -0.27
C GLY A 174 -22.78 -7.67 -1.45
N LEU A 175 -23.28 -7.84 -2.69
CA LEU A 175 -22.56 -7.44 -3.91
C LEU A 175 -22.10 -5.97 -3.89
N GLN A 176 -22.86 -5.10 -3.20
CA GLN A 176 -22.54 -3.69 -3.05
C GLN A 176 -21.26 -3.49 -2.19
N ALA A 177 -21.13 -4.25 -1.11
CA ALA A 177 -19.94 -4.17 -0.25
C ALA A 177 -18.69 -4.64 -1.00
N ILE A 178 -18.80 -5.71 -1.79
CA ILE A 178 -17.74 -6.20 -2.67
C ILE A 178 -17.37 -5.14 -3.70
N HIS A 179 -18.36 -4.54 -4.37
CA HIS A 179 -18.13 -3.47 -5.35
C HIS A 179 -17.41 -2.27 -4.74
N GLN A 180 -17.84 -1.82 -3.56
CA GLN A 180 -17.21 -0.69 -2.85
C GLN A 180 -15.77 -1.00 -2.47
N ALA A 181 -15.49 -2.20 -1.96
CA ALA A 181 -14.13 -2.60 -1.59
C ALA A 181 -13.20 -2.67 -2.82
N LEU A 182 -13.66 -3.26 -3.93
CA LEU A 182 -12.91 -3.33 -5.17
C LEU A 182 -12.67 -1.93 -5.78
N GLY A 183 -13.68 -1.05 -5.69
CA GLY A 183 -13.55 0.34 -6.13
C GLY A 183 -12.53 1.12 -5.31
N ALA A 184 -12.58 1.01 -3.98
CA ALA A 184 -11.61 1.62 -3.08
C ALA A 184 -10.19 1.09 -3.33
N ALA A 185 -10.05 -0.23 -3.46
CA ALA A 185 -8.77 -0.86 -3.79
C ALA A 185 -8.21 -0.38 -5.12
N SER A 186 -9.06 -0.24 -6.14
CA SER A 186 -8.64 0.28 -7.45
C SER A 186 -8.12 1.70 -7.38
N LEU A 187 -8.74 2.57 -6.58
CA LEU A 187 -8.28 3.95 -6.36
C LEU A 187 -6.94 3.99 -5.63
N ILE A 188 -6.78 3.17 -4.58
CA ILE A 188 -5.52 3.08 -3.81
C ILE A 188 -4.40 2.56 -4.72
N ALA A 189 -4.64 1.47 -5.45
CA ALA A 189 -3.67 0.89 -6.36
C ALA A 189 -3.25 1.89 -7.46
N PHE A 190 -4.21 2.63 -8.03
CA PHE A 190 -3.93 3.67 -9.02
C PHE A 190 -3.06 4.79 -8.44
N ALA A 191 -3.40 5.30 -7.24
CA ALA A 191 -2.64 6.37 -6.58
C ALA A 191 -1.19 5.93 -6.29
N ARG A 192 -1.00 4.73 -5.74
CA ARG A 192 0.34 4.18 -5.47
C ARG A 192 1.15 3.98 -6.75
N GLY A 193 0.56 3.41 -7.79
CA GLY A 193 1.22 3.23 -9.08
C GLY A 193 1.63 4.55 -9.74
N GLN A 194 0.83 5.62 -9.59
CA GLN A 194 1.19 6.97 -10.06
C GLN A 194 2.36 7.55 -9.28
N ASP A 195 2.39 7.39 -7.95
CA ASP A 195 3.48 7.90 -7.11
C ASP A 195 4.78 7.15 -7.40
N GLU A 196 4.73 5.83 -7.60
CA GLU A 196 5.88 5.03 -7.98
C GLU A 196 6.41 5.44 -9.37
N LEU A 197 5.53 5.57 -10.36
CA LEU A 197 5.90 6.04 -11.70
C LEU A 197 6.57 7.41 -11.65
N LYS A 198 5.98 8.37 -10.92
CA LYS A 198 6.54 9.70 -10.74
C LYS A 198 7.93 9.66 -10.09
N THR A 199 8.09 8.85 -9.05
CA THR A 199 9.37 8.68 -8.36
C THR A 199 10.42 8.08 -9.28
N ASN A 200 10.07 7.05 -10.05
CA ASN A 200 10.98 6.39 -10.99
C ASN A 200 11.36 7.32 -12.16
N LEU A 201 10.42 8.10 -12.69
CA LEU A 201 10.71 9.09 -13.73
C LEU A 201 11.66 10.18 -13.21
N LEU A 202 11.40 10.75 -12.01
CA LEU A 202 12.28 11.75 -11.41
C LEU A 202 13.68 11.18 -11.16
N ARG A 203 13.77 9.96 -10.64
CA ARG A 203 15.05 9.27 -10.44
C ARG A 203 15.75 9.07 -11.77
N GLY A 204 15.05 8.62 -12.81
CA GLY A 204 15.60 8.46 -14.16
C GLY A 204 16.17 9.74 -14.74
N VAL A 205 15.50 10.88 -14.55
CA VAL A 205 16.00 12.21 -14.97
C VAL A 205 17.26 12.58 -14.22
N VAL A 206 17.29 12.38 -12.90
CA VAL A 206 18.46 12.69 -12.06
C VAL A 206 19.64 11.79 -12.39
N ASP A 207 19.42 10.49 -12.59
CA ASP A 207 20.47 9.50 -12.88
C ASP A 207 21.05 9.66 -14.30
N LYS A 208 20.27 10.19 -15.25
CA LYS A 208 20.72 10.50 -16.62
C LYS A 208 21.31 11.89 -16.77
N SER A 209 21.31 12.71 -15.72
CA SER A 209 21.93 14.03 -15.76
C SER A 209 23.42 13.94 -16.00
N GLN A 210 23.94 14.83 -16.84
CA GLN A 210 25.38 15.02 -17.06
C GLN A 210 26.05 15.82 -15.95
N ASP A 211 25.26 16.44 -15.07
CA ASP A 211 25.75 17.15 -13.89
C ASP A 211 25.74 16.20 -12.68
N GLY A 212 26.74 16.35 -11.82
CA GLY A 212 26.71 15.73 -10.49
C GLY A 212 25.63 16.37 -9.64
N ILE A 213 24.67 15.57 -9.19
CA ILE A 213 23.57 16.05 -8.33
C ILE A 213 23.72 15.39 -6.95
N VAL A 214 23.83 16.25 -5.93
CA VAL A 214 23.90 15.85 -4.52
C VAL A 214 22.81 16.58 -3.76
N ALA A 215 21.88 15.87 -3.12
CA ALA A 215 20.93 16.48 -2.20
C ALA A 215 21.29 16.16 -0.75
N VAL A 216 21.02 17.12 0.13
CA VAL A 216 21.20 16.97 1.58
C VAL A 216 19.91 17.37 2.31
N ASN A 217 19.67 16.74 3.46
CA ASN A 217 18.61 17.14 4.39
C ASN A 217 19.01 18.40 5.20
N ALA A 218 18.13 18.84 6.11
CA ALA A 218 18.38 19.99 6.99
C ALA A 218 19.59 19.82 7.92
N ALA A 219 19.98 18.58 8.24
CA ALA A 219 21.18 18.28 9.03
C ALA A 219 22.48 18.27 8.19
N GLY A 220 22.36 18.45 6.86
CA GLY A 220 23.49 18.40 5.92
C GLY A 220 23.90 16.97 5.54
N GLU A 221 23.08 15.97 5.79
CA GLU A 221 23.32 14.56 5.45
C GLU A 221 22.87 14.28 4.03
N ILE A 222 23.65 13.52 3.27
CA ILE A 222 23.41 13.21 1.87
C ILE A 222 22.23 12.26 1.75
N THR A 223 21.19 12.69 1.04
CA THR A 223 19.96 11.94 0.78
C THR A 223 19.82 11.51 -0.69
N LEU A 224 20.57 12.14 -1.59
CA LEU A 224 20.64 11.79 -3.01
C LEU A 224 22.07 12.00 -3.53
N PHE A 225 22.52 11.05 -4.34
CA PHE A 225 23.84 11.08 -4.98
C PHE A 225 23.73 10.34 -6.31
N ASN A 226 23.76 11.06 -7.43
CA ASN A 226 23.53 10.47 -8.74
C ASN A 226 24.84 9.85 -9.33
N PRO A 227 24.76 9.05 -10.40
CA PRO A 227 25.93 8.40 -10.98
C PRO A 227 27.02 9.38 -11.45
N GLU A 228 26.66 10.59 -11.90
CA GLU A 228 27.64 11.60 -12.26
C GLU A 228 28.38 12.14 -11.03
N ALA A 229 27.68 12.33 -9.91
CA ALA A 229 28.33 12.67 -8.64
C ALA A 229 29.31 11.57 -8.19
N GLU A 230 28.98 10.28 -8.35
CA GLU A 230 29.92 9.18 -8.06
C GLU A 230 31.22 9.32 -8.89
N ARG A 231 31.09 9.66 -10.17
CA ARG A 231 32.28 9.88 -11.07
C ARG A 231 33.08 11.12 -10.65
N ILE A 232 32.42 12.22 -10.33
CA ILE A 232 33.07 13.48 -9.95
C ILE A 232 33.82 13.34 -8.63
N PHE A 233 33.17 12.75 -7.62
CA PHE A 233 33.73 12.61 -6.27
C PHE A 233 34.59 11.35 -6.10
N GLN A 234 34.58 10.44 -7.07
CA GLN A 234 35.25 9.13 -7.02
C GLN A 234 34.86 8.34 -5.76
N ARG A 235 33.57 8.36 -5.43
CA ARG A 235 32.97 7.66 -4.30
C ARG A 235 31.67 6.99 -4.74
N ALA A 236 31.46 5.76 -4.30
CA ALA A 236 30.22 5.06 -4.55
C ALA A 236 29.09 5.61 -3.67
N ARG A 237 27.88 5.63 -4.20
CA ARG A 237 26.68 6.12 -3.52
C ARG A 237 26.51 5.49 -2.12
N TYR A 238 26.68 4.17 -1.99
CA TYR A 238 26.53 3.47 -0.71
C TYR A 238 27.55 3.90 0.36
N GLU A 239 28.70 4.48 -0.01
CA GLU A 239 29.72 4.97 0.93
C GLU A 239 29.35 6.33 1.53
N VAL A 240 28.55 7.14 0.80
CA VAL A 240 28.31 8.55 1.15
C VAL A 240 26.89 8.82 1.66
N MET A 241 25.92 7.97 1.33
CA MET A 241 24.53 8.14 1.79
C MET A 241 24.44 8.19 3.32
N GLY A 242 23.66 9.15 3.85
CA GLY A 242 23.51 9.40 5.28
C GLY A 242 24.68 10.10 5.94
N ARG A 243 25.82 10.29 5.25
CA ARG A 243 26.96 11.04 5.79
C ARG A 243 26.81 12.52 5.51
N ARG A 244 27.44 13.36 6.34
CA ARG A 244 27.43 14.80 6.13
C ARG A 244 28.24 15.19 4.89
N LEU A 245 27.71 16.09 4.07
CA LEU A 245 28.39 16.60 2.89
C LEU A 245 29.77 17.23 3.21
N THR A 246 29.90 17.85 4.40
CA THR A 246 31.19 18.39 4.88
C THR A 246 32.27 17.35 4.99
N ALA A 247 31.92 16.11 5.31
CA ALA A 247 32.88 14.99 5.39
C ALA A 247 33.33 14.49 3.99
N LEU A 248 32.48 14.66 2.97
CA LEU A 248 32.80 14.33 1.59
C LEU A 248 33.64 15.43 0.93
N CYS A 249 33.20 16.69 1.05
CA CYS A 249 33.88 17.85 0.47
C CYS A 249 33.48 19.12 1.24
N ALA A 250 34.38 19.60 2.10
CA ALA A 250 34.16 20.82 2.87
C ALA A 250 33.97 22.05 2.00
N ASP A 251 34.65 22.13 0.84
CA ASP A 251 34.56 23.27 -0.06
C ASP A 251 33.19 23.39 -0.72
N ILE A 252 32.54 22.29 -1.04
CA ILE A 252 31.17 22.32 -1.60
C ILE A 252 30.15 22.65 -0.50
N ALA A 253 30.37 22.18 0.70
CA ALA A 253 29.45 22.37 1.82
C ALA A 253 29.51 23.77 2.47
N ARG A 254 30.50 24.63 2.09
CA ARG A 254 30.57 26.00 2.65
C ARG A 254 29.28 26.78 2.40
N PRO A 255 28.85 27.63 3.35
CA PRO A 255 27.67 28.48 3.16
C PRO A 255 27.79 29.31 1.89
N GLN A 256 26.73 29.31 1.09
CA GLN A 256 26.63 29.98 -0.20
C GLN A 256 25.29 30.70 -0.25
N ARG A 257 25.28 31.90 -0.86
CA ARG A 257 24.02 32.61 -1.12
C ARG A 257 23.15 31.80 -2.09
N THR A 258 21.86 31.97 -2.01
CA THR A 258 20.93 31.35 -2.97
C THR A 258 21.30 31.83 -4.36
N ASP A 259 21.36 30.88 -5.34
CA ASP A 259 21.72 31.14 -6.73
C ASP A 259 23.15 31.61 -7.03
N GLU A 260 24.03 31.66 -6.04
CA GLU A 260 25.45 31.95 -6.25
C GLU A 260 26.12 30.70 -6.85
N GLU A 261 26.88 30.90 -7.92
CA GLU A 261 27.70 29.85 -8.52
C GLU A 261 29.16 30.03 -8.06
N ARG A 262 29.80 28.91 -7.71
CA ARG A 262 31.17 28.93 -7.21
C ARG A 262 32.01 27.86 -7.91
N ILE A 263 33.28 28.22 -8.21
CA ILE A 263 34.24 27.28 -8.75
C ILE A 263 34.91 26.53 -7.58
N VAL A 264 34.91 25.22 -7.68
CA VAL A 264 35.58 24.32 -6.72
C VAL A 264 36.54 23.41 -7.48
N HIS A 265 37.69 23.14 -6.87
CA HIS A 265 38.70 22.25 -7.42
C HIS A 265 38.56 20.86 -6.78
N LEU A 266 38.28 19.84 -7.59
CA LEU A 266 38.23 18.45 -7.18
C LEU A 266 39.10 17.61 -8.11
N HIS A 267 40.00 16.80 -7.54
CA HIS A 267 40.87 15.90 -8.33
C HIS A 267 41.55 16.59 -9.51
N GLN A 268 42.12 17.79 -9.29
CA GLN A 268 42.80 18.63 -10.29
C GLN A 268 41.91 19.14 -11.45
N LYS A 269 40.57 19.02 -11.32
CA LYS A 269 39.61 19.57 -12.27
C LYS A 269 38.77 20.67 -11.60
N GLN A 270 38.30 21.59 -12.45
CA GLN A 270 37.44 22.69 -12.01
C GLN A 270 35.97 22.32 -12.22
N TYR A 271 35.17 22.56 -11.21
CA TYR A 271 33.72 22.35 -11.26
C TYR A 271 33.00 23.62 -10.81
N LEU A 272 31.93 23.91 -11.52
CA LEU A 272 30.98 24.94 -11.14
C LEU A 272 29.96 24.32 -10.22
N VAL A 273 29.81 24.88 -9.01
CA VAL A 273 28.87 24.37 -8.00
C VAL A 273 27.80 25.42 -7.75
N LYS A 274 26.55 25.02 -7.91
CA LYS A 274 25.36 25.81 -7.54
C LYS A 274 24.59 25.11 -6.45
N ARG A 275 24.25 25.86 -5.39
CA ARG A 275 23.39 25.40 -4.30
C ARG A 275 21.98 25.95 -4.48
N THR A 276 20.98 25.08 -4.43
CA THR A 276 19.56 25.46 -4.43
C THR A 276 18.92 24.96 -3.14
N PRO A 277 18.40 25.86 -2.26
CA PRO A 277 17.70 25.43 -1.06
C PRO A 277 16.36 24.80 -1.43
N VAL A 278 15.95 23.78 -0.69
CA VAL A 278 14.66 23.09 -0.83
C VAL A 278 13.82 23.41 0.38
N THR A 279 12.61 23.94 0.14
CA THR A 279 11.62 24.19 1.17
C THR A 279 10.36 23.37 0.93
N VAL A 280 9.77 22.82 1.98
CA VAL A 280 8.50 22.10 1.93
C VAL A 280 7.53 22.78 2.88
N ARG A 281 6.40 23.23 2.37
CA ARG A 281 5.38 23.99 3.14
C ARG A 281 5.96 25.18 3.92
N GLY A 282 6.96 25.87 3.34
CA GLY A 282 7.63 27.02 3.95
C GLY A 282 8.74 26.68 4.96
N ALA A 283 8.94 25.43 5.33
CA ALA A 283 10.04 25.00 6.19
C ALA A 283 11.24 24.54 5.36
N ALA A 284 12.47 24.87 5.83
CA ALA A 284 13.69 24.42 5.17
C ALA A 284 13.83 22.89 5.30
N TYR A 285 13.80 22.21 4.16
CA TYR A 285 13.94 20.76 4.09
C TYR A 285 15.39 20.32 3.88
N GLY A 286 16.16 21.12 3.12
CA GLY A 286 17.54 20.80 2.79
C GLY A 286 18.07 21.62 1.63
N SER A 287 19.02 21.08 0.87
CA SER A 287 19.59 21.74 -0.31
C SER A 287 20.00 20.73 -1.38
N ILE A 288 19.93 21.17 -2.64
CA ILE A 288 20.47 20.45 -3.78
C ILE A 288 21.73 21.17 -4.27
N TYR A 289 22.80 20.43 -4.47
CA TYR A 289 24.03 20.89 -5.06
C TYR A 289 24.16 20.31 -6.46
N ARG A 290 24.27 21.20 -7.46
CA ARG A 290 24.59 20.85 -8.84
C ARG A 290 26.09 21.10 -9.04
N VAL A 291 26.80 20.08 -9.52
CA VAL A 291 28.24 20.09 -9.73
C VAL A 291 28.51 19.82 -11.22
N GLN A 292 29.00 20.83 -11.93
CA GLN A 292 29.17 20.80 -13.39
C GLN A 292 30.63 20.95 -13.76
N SER A 293 31.15 20.13 -14.66
CA SER A 293 32.52 20.23 -15.15
C SER A 293 32.71 21.46 -16.09
N ILE A 294 33.62 22.36 -15.73
CA ILE A 294 33.88 23.55 -16.55
C ILE A 294 34.47 23.17 -17.93
N SER A 295 35.26 22.12 -18.00
CA SER A 295 35.80 21.61 -19.31
C SER A 295 34.68 21.16 -20.25
N GLU A 296 33.60 20.66 -19.72
CA GLU A 296 32.46 20.18 -20.51
C GLU A 296 31.57 21.35 -20.98
N VAL A 297 31.36 22.35 -20.13
CA VAL A 297 30.71 23.61 -20.52
C VAL A 297 31.43 24.28 -21.65
N GLN A 298 32.74 24.42 -21.56
CA GLN A 298 33.57 25.02 -22.65
C GLN A 298 33.53 24.20 -23.94
N ARG A 299 33.44 22.89 -23.84
CA ARG A 299 33.30 22.01 -25.01
C ARG A 299 31.96 22.19 -25.70
N ILE A 300 30.89 22.31 -24.94
CA ILE A 300 29.53 22.57 -25.44
C ILE A 300 29.47 23.95 -26.09
N GLU A 301 29.97 25.00 -25.43
CA GLU A 301 30.07 26.34 -26.03
C GLU A 301 30.83 26.36 -27.36
N ARG A 302 31.98 25.74 -27.44
CA ARG A 302 32.75 25.62 -28.68
C ARG A 302 31.96 24.90 -29.80
N THR A 303 31.24 23.84 -29.43
CA THR A 303 30.40 23.09 -30.37
C THR A 303 29.24 23.92 -30.89
N ILE A 304 28.58 24.69 -29.98
CA ILE A 304 27.48 25.59 -30.36
C ILE A 304 28.03 26.72 -31.27
N ARG A 305 29.12 27.37 -30.89
CA ARG A 305 29.75 28.43 -31.72
C ARG A 305 30.11 27.91 -33.10
N LYS A 306 30.69 26.71 -33.21
CA LYS A 306 31.01 26.10 -34.49
C LYS A 306 29.75 25.84 -35.33
N LYS A 307 28.70 25.30 -34.75
CA LYS A 307 27.41 25.09 -35.46
C LYS A 307 26.72 26.39 -35.88
N LEU A 308 26.84 27.45 -35.10
CA LEU A 308 26.31 28.77 -35.46
C LEU A 308 27.12 29.44 -36.55
N ALA A 309 28.47 29.31 -36.52
CA ALA A 309 29.36 29.77 -37.59
C ALA A 309 29.09 29.02 -38.91
N ASP A 310 28.96 27.69 -38.86
CA ASP A 310 28.63 26.85 -40.03
C ASP A 310 27.24 27.20 -40.63
N ARG A 311 26.37 27.86 -39.89
CA ARG A 311 25.06 28.36 -40.34
C ARG A 311 25.05 29.85 -40.68
N GLY A 312 26.20 30.53 -40.64
CA GLY A 312 26.32 31.95 -40.94
C GLY A 312 25.63 32.89 -39.95
N LEU A 313 25.34 32.39 -38.70
CA LEU A 313 24.62 33.16 -37.68
C LEU A 313 25.54 33.90 -36.67
N VAL A 314 26.85 33.64 -36.70
CA VAL A 314 27.89 34.37 -35.92
C VAL A 314 29.14 34.51 -36.77
N ALA A 315 29.70 35.73 -36.85
CA ALA A 315 30.98 36.02 -37.49
C ALA A 315 32.14 35.63 -36.54
#